data_2a025704bd2e9e71fb88cb125388d9eb
#
_entry.id   2a025704bd2e9e71fb88cb125388d9eb
#
_cell.length_a   1.000
_cell.length_b   1.000
_cell.length_c   1.000
_cell.angle_alpha   90.00
_cell.angle_beta   90.00
_cell.angle_gamma   90.00
#
_symmetry.space_group_name_H-M   'P 1'
#
loop_
_entity.id
_entity.type
_entity.pdbx_description
1 polymer ?
#
loop_
_entity_poly.entity_id
_entity_poly.type
_entity_poly.pdbx_seq_one_letter_code
_entity_poly.pdbx_strand_id
1 'polypeptide(L)'
;MKFFVLTKRRLTMLAVFLVGCAAVGMATGLGIKRSRAEPTAVVQTASTQRKVPIYSVATAEKKIASSFDAAWGNEQTQLIDILTRYNVKTTFFVVGDWAEKFPESVKALHDAGHEVCNHSNTHPHMPTLSRSQQTEELLSCNDKIAKITGETPTLFRPPYGDYSNEVLDCAKNCGMQTIQWDVDSLDWKDPTVEQMVERVTSHVQNGSIVLFHNGATNTPAALPTILERLQSDGYAIVPISELVLKDNYTIDNTGKQIATQTTSQ
;
A
#
# COMPACT_ATOMS: atom_id res chain seq x y z
N MET A 1 -32.85 -15.70 34.62
CA MET A 1 -33.86 -16.44 33.81
C MET A 1 -34.87 -15.43 33.27
N LYS A 2 -34.87 -15.12 31.99
CA LYS A 2 -35.90 -14.28 31.38
C LYS A 2 -36.81 -15.17 30.55
N PHE A 3 -38.08 -15.26 30.96
CA PHE A 3 -39.10 -16.03 30.28
C PHE A 3 -39.57 -15.28 29.02
N PHE A 4 -39.56 -15.95 27.87
CA PHE A 4 -40.10 -15.44 26.61
C PHE A 4 -41.59 -15.83 26.56
N VAL A 5 -42.51 -14.87 26.57
CA VAL A 5 -43.94 -15.08 26.39
C VAL A 5 -44.28 -14.99 24.91
N LEU A 6 -44.72 -16.11 24.32
CA LEU A 6 -45.23 -16.13 22.94
C LEU A 6 -46.70 -15.63 22.93
N THR A 7 -46.99 -14.54 22.25
CA THR A 7 -48.35 -14.03 22.11
C THR A 7 -49.10 -14.74 20.98
N LYS A 8 -50.42 -15.00 21.20
CA LYS A 8 -51.36 -15.69 20.28
C LYS A 8 -51.36 -15.19 18.82
N ARG A 9 -50.82 -14.02 18.55
CA ARG A 9 -50.77 -13.39 17.20
C ARG A 9 -49.68 -13.96 16.26
N ARG A 10 -48.74 -14.75 16.79
CA ARG A 10 -47.69 -15.41 15.99
C ARG A 10 -48.02 -16.86 15.61
N LEU A 11 -49.04 -17.44 16.21
CA LEU A 11 -49.48 -18.81 15.88
C LEU A 11 -50.40 -18.84 14.65
N THR A 12 -51.09 -17.76 14.32
CA THR A 12 -52.00 -17.68 13.16
C THR A 12 -51.30 -17.47 11.83
N MET A 13 -50.05 -17.05 11.80
CA MET A 13 -49.28 -16.89 10.55
C MET A 13 -48.60 -18.18 10.09
N LEU A 14 -48.44 -19.18 10.95
CA LEU A 14 -47.82 -20.46 10.55
C LEU A 14 -48.84 -21.46 9.97
N ALA A 15 -50.15 -21.26 10.17
CA ALA A 15 -51.21 -22.15 9.71
C ALA A 15 -51.72 -21.86 8.28
N VAL A 16 -51.36 -20.69 7.70
CA VAL A 16 -51.82 -20.29 6.36
C VAL A 16 -50.85 -20.73 5.23
N PHE A 17 -49.65 -21.19 5.59
CA PHE A 17 -48.66 -21.60 4.59
C PHE A 17 -48.66 -23.11 4.23
N LEU A 18 -49.56 -23.92 4.84
CA LEU A 18 -49.61 -25.37 4.66
C LEU A 18 -50.88 -25.90 3.97
N VAL A 19 -51.78 -25.06 3.48
CA VAL A 19 -53.03 -25.47 2.81
C VAL A 19 -53.06 -25.14 1.29
N GLY A 20 -52.00 -24.60 0.74
CA GLY A 20 -51.96 -24.17 -0.68
C GLY A 20 -51.44 -25.18 -1.71
N CYS A 21 -51.12 -26.40 -1.35
CA CYS A 21 -50.52 -27.40 -2.27
C CYS A 21 -51.26 -28.71 -2.37
N ALA A 22 -52.59 -28.69 -2.55
CA ALA A 22 -53.32 -29.91 -2.93
C ALA A 22 -54.62 -29.55 -3.63
N ALA A 23 -54.58 -29.30 -4.93
CA ALA A 23 -55.61 -29.56 -5.92
C ALA A 23 -55.24 -28.88 -7.25
N VAL A 24 -54.70 -29.61 -8.19
CA VAL A 24 -55.08 -29.70 -9.61
C VAL A 24 -54.24 -30.80 -10.22
N GLY A 25 -54.79 -31.98 -10.25
CA GLY A 25 -54.35 -33.08 -11.05
C GLY A 25 -55.45 -33.44 -12.07
N MET A 26 -55.01 -33.83 -13.26
CA MET A 26 -55.73 -34.44 -14.37
C MET A 26 -56.35 -33.51 -15.41
N ALA A 27 -55.61 -33.37 -16.50
CA ALA A 27 -56.17 -33.48 -17.88
C ALA A 27 -55.03 -33.76 -18.87
N THR A 28 -54.91 -34.96 -19.27
CA THR A 28 -54.55 -35.57 -20.57
C THR A 28 -54.10 -34.65 -21.70
N GLY A 29 -52.94 -35.01 -22.30
CA GLY A 29 -52.53 -34.50 -23.61
C GLY A 29 -51.09 -34.85 -23.94
N LEU A 30 -50.86 -35.95 -24.68
CA LEU A 30 -49.53 -36.25 -25.26
C LEU A 30 -49.06 -35.09 -26.15
N GLY A 31 -47.99 -34.47 -25.73
CA GLY A 31 -47.24 -33.50 -26.56
C GLY A 31 -45.80 -33.53 -26.09
N ILE A 32 -44.96 -34.35 -26.74
CA ILE A 32 -43.51 -34.35 -26.52
C ILE A 32 -42.95 -33.04 -27.09
N LYS A 33 -42.95 -31.99 -26.24
CA LYS A 33 -42.13 -30.80 -26.50
C LYS A 33 -40.76 -31.05 -25.88
N ARG A 34 -39.82 -31.29 -26.80
CA ARG A 34 -38.39 -31.29 -26.49
C ARG A 34 -38.01 -29.95 -25.84
N SER A 35 -37.96 -29.90 -24.53
CA SER A 35 -37.43 -28.76 -23.79
C SER A 35 -35.97 -28.61 -24.17
N ARG A 36 -35.72 -27.56 -24.96
CA ARG A 36 -34.36 -27.08 -25.19
C ARG A 36 -33.89 -26.49 -23.87
N ALA A 37 -33.00 -27.20 -23.17
CA ALA A 37 -32.35 -26.68 -21.99
C ALA A 37 -31.61 -25.40 -22.40
N GLU A 38 -32.04 -24.28 -21.87
CA GLU A 38 -31.25 -23.04 -21.97
C GLU A 38 -29.91 -23.28 -21.27
N PRO A 39 -28.79 -22.86 -21.88
CA PRO A 39 -27.52 -22.99 -21.23
C PRO A 39 -27.56 -22.12 -19.96
N THR A 40 -27.50 -22.76 -18.79
CA THR A 40 -27.27 -22.09 -17.53
C THR A 40 -25.96 -21.31 -17.70
N ALA A 41 -26.07 -19.99 -17.75
CA ALA A 41 -24.89 -19.14 -17.74
C ALA A 41 -24.13 -19.45 -16.44
N VAL A 42 -23.02 -20.15 -16.57
CA VAL A 42 -22.04 -20.30 -15.49
C VAL A 42 -21.53 -18.89 -15.23
N VAL A 43 -22.06 -18.26 -14.19
CA VAL A 43 -21.46 -17.03 -13.65
C VAL A 43 -20.09 -17.47 -13.15
N GLN A 44 -19.10 -17.34 -14.01
CA GLN A 44 -17.71 -17.44 -13.63
C GLN A 44 -17.47 -16.28 -12.66
N THR A 45 -17.56 -16.56 -11.36
CA THR A 45 -17.00 -15.66 -10.34
C THR A 45 -15.51 -15.60 -10.63
N ALA A 46 -15.09 -14.57 -11.36
CA ALA A 46 -13.69 -14.26 -11.52
C ALA A 46 -13.15 -14.11 -10.11
N SER A 47 -12.40 -15.09 -9.64
CA SER A 47 -11.56 -14.97 -8.47
C SER A 47 -10.65 -13.79 -8.76
N THR A 48 -10.94 -12.64 -8.15
CA THR A 48 -10.09 -11.45 -8.27
C THR A 48 -8.77 -11.81 -7.61
N GLN A 49 -7.79 -12.16 -8.41
CA GLN A 49 -6.44 -12.44 -7.92
C GLN A 49 -6.00 -11.27 -7.02
N ARG A 50 -5.50 -11.59 -5.82
CA ARG A 50 -4.98 -10.59 -4.90
C ARG A 50 -3.79 -9.88 -5.56
N LYS A 51 -3.92 -8.59 -5.75
CA LYS A 51 -2.83 -7.73 -6.20
C LYS A 51 -1.90 -7.45 -5.03
N VAL A 52 -0.62 -7.29 -5.33
CA VAL A 52 0.42 -7.03 -4.33
C VAL A 52 1.18 -5.77 -4.75
N PRO A 53 1.45 -4.82 -3.84
CA PRO A 53 2.30 -3.66 -4.12
C PRO A 53 3.77 -4.06 -4.17
N ILE A 54 4.65 -3.11 -4.49
CA ILE A 54 6.10 -3.34 -4.58
C ILE A 54 6.72 -3.30 -3.18
N TYR A 55 7.33 -4.40 -2.74
CA TYR A 55 8.06 -4.52 -1.48
C TYR A 55 9.57 -4.49 -1.67
N SER A 56 10.05 -4.99 -2.82
CA SER A 56 11.46 -5.03 -3.19
C SER A 56 11.62 -5.22 -4.70
N VAL A 57 12.83 -5.15 -5.21
CA VAL A 57 13.15 -5.32 -6.63
C VAL A 57 14.16 -6.46 -6.83
N ALA A 58 13.91 -7.32 -7.81
CA ALA A 58 14.87 -8.34 -8.20
C ALA A 58 16.02 -7.68 -8.99
N THR A 59 17.20 -7.61 -8.39
CA THR A 59 18.41 -7.08 -9.02
C THR A 59 19.65 -7.82 -8.56
N ALA A 60 20.64 -7.96 -9.45
CA ALA A 60 21.96 -8.47 -9.10
C ALA A 60 22.88 -7.35 -8.54
N GLU A 61 22.52 -6.09 -8.74
CA GLU A 61 23.28 -4.95 -8.25
C GLU A 61 23.15 -4.83 -6.72
N LYS A 62 24.23 -4.48 -6.05
CA LYS A 62 24.19 -4.05 -4.66
C LYS A 62 23.58 -2.65 -4.55
N LYS A 63 22.28 -2.58 -4.74
CA LYS A 63 21.48 -1.36 -4.72
C LYS A 63 20.26 -1.58 -3.84
N ILE A 64 19.95 -0.61 -3.00
CA ILE A 64 18.80 -0.59 -2.11
C ILE A 64 18.20 0.81 -2.08
N ALA A 65 16.96 0.94 -1.58
CA ALA A 65 16.39 2.23 -1.24
C ALA A 65 16.13 2.32 0.27
N SER A 66 16.54 3.42 0.88
CA SER A 66 16.00 3.81 2.19
C SER A 66 14.82 4.76 1.98
N SER A 67 13.86 4.74 2.90
CA SER A 67 12.68 5.60 2.82
C SER A 67 12.18 5.97 4.20
N PHE A 68 11.52 7.12 4.29
CA PHE A 68 10.97 7.67 5.51
C PHE A 68 9.50 8.01 5.34
N ASP A 69 8.64 7.55 6.26
CA ASP A 69 7.27 8.01 6.33
C ASP A 69 7.22 9.25 7.22
N ALA A 70 6.68 10.36 6.68
CA ALA A 70 6.64 11.68 7.33
C ALA A 70 5.18 12.06 7.62
N ALA A 71 4.73 11.67 8.81
CA ALA A 71 3.38 11.91 9.31
C ALA A 71 3.37 12.73 10.63
N TRP A 72 4.45 12.70 11.38
CA TRP A 72 4.58 13.40 12.67
C TRP A 72 6.01 13.87 12.90
N GLY A 73 6.22 14.65 13.94
CA GLY A 73 7.53 15.24 14.23
C GLY A 73 7.90 16.35 13.25
N ASN A 74 9.07 16.94 13.42
CA ASN A 74 9.64 17.97 12.55
C ASN A 74 11.17 17.90 12.54
N GLU A 75 11.73 16.69 12.65
CA GLU A 75 13.18 16.45 12.78
C GLU A 75 13.91 16.27 11.44
N GLN A 76 13.24 16.55 10.31
CA GLN A 76 13.81 16.35 8.96
C GLN A 76 15.12 17.10 8.73
N THR A 77 15.36 18.24 9.38
CA THR A 77 16.65 18.96 9.26
C THR A 77 17.82 18.09 9.69
N GLN A 78 17.69 17.41 10.84
CA GLN A 78 18.73 16.49 11.32
C GLN A 78 18.92 15.30 10.37
N LEU A 79 17.84 14.75 9.82
CA LEU A 79 17.91 13.67 8.83
C LEU A 79 18.59 14.13 7.53
N ILE A 80 18.24 15.32 7.03
CA ILE A 80 18.87 15.94 5.83
C ILE A 80 20.37 16.09 6.05
N ASP A 81 20.79 16.60 7.21
CA ASP A 81 22.21 16.79 7.54
C ASP A 81 22.98 15.47 7.56
N ILE A 82 22.39 14.41 8.15
CA ILE A 82 22.97 13.07 8.17
C ILE A 82 23.07 12.52 6.74
N LEU A 83 21.98 12.49 6.00
CA LEU A 83 21.94 11.95 4.64
C LEU A 83 22.91 12.68 3.71
N THR A 84 23.02 14.01 3.85
CA THR A 84 23.99 14.84 3.10
C THR A 84 25.43 14.46 3.42
N ARG A 85 25.77 14.25 4.68
CA ARG A 85 27.10 13.84 5.14
C ARG A 85 27.55 12.52 4.52
N TYR A 86 26.62 11.57 4.36
CA TYR A 86 26.87 10.26 3.76
C TYR A 86 26.66 10.26 2.22
N ASN A 87 26.35 11.41 1.62
CA ASN A 87 26.03 11.57 0.19
C ASN A 87 24.91 10.60 -0.26
N VAL A 88 23.86 10.48 0.54
CA VAL A 88 22.69 9.62 0.27
C VAL A 88 21.48 10.49 -0.09
N LYS A 89 20.82 10.14 -1.18
CA LYS A 89 19.48 10.63 -1.51
C LYS A 89 18.48 9.51 -1.26
N THR A 90 17.28 9.86 -0.79
CA THR A 90 16.27 8.91 -0.32
C THR A 90 14.86 9.42 -0.64
N THR A 91 13.86 8.61 -0.37
CA THR A 91 12.44 8.93 -0.60
C THR A 91 11.73 9.20 0.71
N PHE A 92 11.00 10.31 0.78
CA PHE A 92 10.10 10.66 1.87
C PHE A 92 8.64 10.53 1.40
N PHE A 93 7.88 9.68 2.03
CA PHE A 93 6.43 9.58 1.85
C PHE A 93 5.74 10.51 2.84
N VAL A 94 5.14 11.57 2.33
CA VAL A 94 4.66 12.70 3.13
C VAL A 94 3.14 12.70 3.20
N VAL A 95 2.59 12.81 4.40
CA VAL A 95 1.15 13.03 4.63
C VAL A 95 0.78 14.45 4.22
N GLY A 96 -0.31 14.61 3.47
CA GLY A 96 -0.75 15.92 2.96
C GLY A 96 -1.01 16.96 4.05
N ASP A 97 -1.64 16.55 5.17
CA ASP A 97 -1.86 17.46 6.31
C ASP A 97 -0.55 17.84 7.00
N TRP A 98 0.44 16.95 7.02
CA TRP A 98 1.76 17.27 7.51
C TRP A 98 2.48 18.24 6.55
N ALA A 99 2.35 18.04 5.23
CA ALA A 99 2.90 18.96 4.23
C ALA A 99 2.31 20.37 4.34
N GLU A 100 1.00 20.47 4.55
CA GLU A 100 0.32 21.76 4.75
C GLU A 100 0.77 22.45 6.03
N LYS A 101 0.97 21.69 7.10
CA LYS A 101 1.43 22.21 8.39
C LYS A 101 2.90 22.63 8.38
N PHE A 102 3.75 21.94 7.61
CA PHE A 102 5.18 22.14 7.57
C PHE A 102 5.73 22.30 6.12
N PRO A 103 5.23 23.28 5.35
CA PRO A 103 5.62 23.43 3.94
C PRO A 103 7.11 23.68 3.74
N GLU A 104 7.75 24.42 4.66
CA GLU A 104 9.20 24.67 4.61
C GLU A 104 10.01 23.39 4.83
N SER A 105 9.47 22.44 5.60
CA SER A 105 10.09 21.14 5.80
C SER A 105 10.05 20.29 4.55
N VAL A 106 8.91 20.25 3.86
CA VAL A 106 8.77 19.57 2.56
C VAL A 106 9.69 20.21 1.52
N LYS A 107 9.72 21.54 1.48
CA LYS A 107 10.63 22.28 0.58
C LYS A 107 12.10 21.95 0.86
N ALA A 108 12.51 21.90 2.13
CA ALA A 108 13.88 21.57 2.51
C ALA A 108 14.28 20.15 2.09
N LEU A 109 13.38 19.15 2.21
CA LEU A 109 13.62 17.80 1.70
C LEU A 109 13.82 17.79 0.18
N HIS A 110 12.96 18.47 -0.55
CA HIS A 110 13.04 18.58 -2.01
C HIS A 110 14.32 19.33 -2.45
N ASP A 111 14.61 20.49 -1.88
CA ASP A 111 15.79 21.31 -2.19
C ASP A 111 17.10 20.57 -1.89
N ALA A 112 17.10 19.69 -0.89
CA ALA A 112 18.21 18.80 -0.58
C ALA A 112 18.35 17.64 -1.60
N GLY A 113 17.46 17.52 -2.57
CA GLY A 113 17.47 16.51 -3.63
C GLY A 113 16.92 15.15 -3.19
N HIS A 114 16.11 15.11 -2.13
CA HIS A 114 15.35 13.92 -1.77
C HIS A 114 14.06 13.86 -2.57
N GLU A 115 13.61 12.64 -2.86
CA GLU A 115 12.33 12.38 -3.50
C GLU A 115 11.20 12.57 -2.48
N VAL A 116 10.19 13.37 -2.81
CA VAL A 116 9.00 13.61 -1.96
C VAL A 116 7.79 12.95 -2.60
N CYS A 117 7.19 11.99 -1.91
CA CYS A 117 6.13 11.13 -2.40
C CYS A 117 4.89 11.14 -1.50
N ASN A 118 3.83 10.49 -1.97
CA ASN A 118 2.50 10.52 -1.38
C ASN A 118 2.32 9.48 -0.26
N HIS A 119 1.83 9.92 0.91
CA HIS A 119 1.43 9.05 2.03
C HIS A 119 -0.03 9.28 2.45
N SER A 120 -0.94 9.49 1.49
CA SER A 120 -2.31 9.97 1.65
C SER A 120 -2.42 11.41 2.21
N ASN A 121 -3.63 11.95 2.20
CA ASN A 121 -3.85 13.32 2.69
C ASN A 121 -3.95 13.40 4.22
N THR A 122 -4.74 12.49 4.85
CA THR A 122 -5.07 12.54 6.30
C THR A 122 -4.61 11.31 7.08
N HIS A 123 -3.87 10.40 6.45
CA HIS A 123 -3.34 9.17 7.04
C HIS A 123 -4.41 8.17 7.53
N PRO A 124 -5.46 7.86 6.73
CA PRO A 124 -6.50 6.92 7.14
C PRO A 124 -6.12 5.46 6.84
N HIS A 125 -6.87 4.52 7.38
CA HIS A 125 -6.90 3.14 6.90
C HIS A 125 -7.58 3.09 5.52
N MET A 126 -6.81 3.24 4.44
CA MET A 126 -7.29 3.37 3.05
C MET A 126 -8.34 2.33 2.64
N PRO A 127 -8.23 1.02 2.99
CA PRO A 127 -9.23 0.03 2.61
C PRO A 127 -10.62 0.24 3.22
N THR A 128 -10.75 1.06 4.27
CA THR A 128 -12.04 1.37 4.91
C THR A 128 -12.82 2.47 4.19
N LEU A 129 -12.17 3.17 3.28
CA LEU A 129 -12.74 4.28 2.52
C LEU A 129 -13.43 3.79 1.24
N SER A 130 -14.44 4.52 0.78
CA SER A 130 -14.98 4.33 -0.57
C SER A 130 -13.95 4.72 -1.64
N ARG A 131 -14.12 4.21 -2.85
CA ARG A 131 -13.23 4.52 -3.98
C ARG A 131 -13.05 6.02 -4.23
N SER A 132 -14.13 6.81 -4.11
CA SER A 132 -14.06 8.26 -4.28
C SER A 132 -13.23 8.92 -3.17
N GLN A 133 -13.38 8.47 -1.93
CA GLN A 133 -12.59 8.96 -0.81
C GLN A 133 -11.11 8.55 -0.93
N GLN A 134 -10.83 7.32 -1.37
CA GLN A 134 -9.45 6.89 -1.65
C GLN A 134 -8.79 7.79 -2.71
N THR A 135 -9.51 8.07 -3.79
CA THR A 135 -9.01 8.97 -4.86
C THR A 135 -8.79 10.39 -4.34
N GLU A 136 -9.70 10.92 -3.52
CA GLU A 136 -9.57 12.24 -2.88
C GLU A 136 -8.34 12.32 -1.98
N GLU A 137 -8.11 11.31 -1.14
CA GLU A 137 -6.91 11.21 -0.29
C GLU A 137 -5.61 11.27 -1.10
N LEU A 138 -5.58 10.58 -2.24
CA LEU A 138 -4.41 10.55 -3.12
C LEU A 138 -4.19 11.88 -3.84
N LEU A 139 -5.23 12.43 -4.45
CA LEU A 139 -5.10 13.65 -5.26
C LEU A 139 -4.85 14.89 -4.38
N SER A 140 -5.56 15.02 -3.24
CA SER A 140 -5.35 16.15 -2.32
C SER A 140 -3.93 16.17 -1.76
N CYS A 141 -3.34 15.01 -1.46
CA CYS A 141 -1.95 14.92 -1.03
C CYS A 141 -1.00 15.32 -2.18
N ASN A 142 -1.22 14.81 -3.40
CA ASN A 142 -0.42 15.18 -4.56
C ASN A 142 -0.44 16.69 -4.80
N ASP A 143 -1.61 17.31 -4.74
CA ASP A 143 -1.77 18.75 -4.97
C ASP A 143 -1.01 19.58 -3.92
N LYS A 144 -1.05 19.18 -2.65
CA LYS A 144 -0.30 19.85 -1.57
C LYS A 144 1.20 19.73 -1.78
N ILE A 145 1.71 18.54 -2.11
CA ILE A 145 3.13 18.32 -2.39
C ILE A 145 3.56 19.09 -3.65
N ALA A 146 2.83 18.97 -4.75
CA ALA A 146 3.16 19.64 -6.00
C ALA A 146 3.15 21.17 -5.88
N LYS A 147 2.27 21.74 -5.06
CA LYS A 147 2.23 23.18 -4.77
C LYS A 147 3.53 23.67 -4.09
N ILE A 148 4.18 22.84 -3.30
CA ILE A 148 5.39 23.17 -2.55
C ILE A 148 6.65 22.89 -3.39
N THR A 149 6.71 21.74 -4.04
CA THR A 149 7.90 21.22 -4.73
C THR A 149 7.93 21.56 -6.23
N GLY A 150 6.77 21.83 -6.84
CA GLY A 150 6.61 21.92 -8.28
C GLY A 150 6.50 20.57 -8.99
N GLU A 151 6.59 19.46 -8.29
CA GLU A 151 6.59 18.10 -8.82
C GLU A 151 5.40 17.27 -8.29
N THR A 152 4.74 16.55 -9.20
CA THR A 152 3.65 15.64 -8.82
C THR A 152 4.21 14.27 -8.43
N PRO A 153 3.91 13.75 -7.23
CA PRO A 153 4.34 12.42 -6.81
C PRO A 153 3.90 11.31 -7.76
N THR A 154 4.81 10.39 -8.06
CA THR A 154 4.53 9.18 -8.87
C THR A 154 4.58 7.89 -8.05
N LEU A 155 4.89 7.99 -6.75
CA LEU A 155 4.90 6.89 -5.81
C LEU A 155 3.94 7.19 -4.67
N PHE A 156 3.27 6.14 -4.19
CA PHE A 156 2.35 6.18 -3.06
C PHE A 156 2.70 5.06 -2.07
N ARG A 157 2.75 5.38 -0.79
CA ARG A 157 2.80 4.38 0.28
C ARG A 157 1.51 4.47 1.09
N PRO A 158 0.73 3.37 1.20
CA PRO A 158 -0.49 3.39 2.00
C PRO A 158 -0.15 3.47 3.50
N PRO A 159 -0.88 4.32 4.26
CA PRO A 159 -0.77 4.37 5.72
C PRO A 159 -0.90 3.00 6.37
N TYR A 160 -0.12 2.75 7.42
CA TYR A 160 -0.08 1.49 8.17
C TYR A 160 0.34 0.25 7.34
N GLY A 161 0.74 0.43 6.08
CA GLY A 161 0.90 -0.67 5.13
C GLY A 161 -0.42 -1.32 4.69
N ASP A 162 -1.57 -0.71 5.00
CA ASP A 162 -2.90 -1.26 4.70
C ASP A 162 -3.29 -1.01 3.25
N TYR A 163 -3.58 -2.09 2.52
CA TYR A 163 -4.02 -2.02 1.13
C TYR A 163 -5.08 -3.06 0.77
N SER A 164 -5.82 -2.76 -0.27
CA SER A 164 -6.72 -3.68 -0.97
C SER A 164 -6.48 -3.58 -2.48
N ASN A 165 -7.06 -4.50 -3.25
CA ASN A 165 -7.01 -4.39 -4.72
C ASN A 165 -7.55 -3.02 -5.20
N GLU A 166 -8.59 -2.50 -4.54
CA GLU A 166 -9.19 -1.21 -4.88
C GLU A 166 -8.24 -0.04 -4.61
N VAL A 167 -7.55 -0.03 -3.47
CA VAL A 167 -6.51 0.98 -3.15
C VAL A 167 -5.40 0.98 -4.20
N LEU A 168 -4.92 -0.21 -4.61
CA LEU A 168 -3.89 -0.31 -5.65
C LEU A 168 -4.39 0.20 -7.00
N ASP A 169 -5.66 -0.08 -7.35
CA ASP A 169 -6.26 0.43 -8.57
C ASP A 169 -6.47 1.94 -8.54
N CYS A 170 -6.88 2.51 -7.41
CA CYS A 170 -6.99 3.96 -7.24
C CYS A 170 -5.62 4.64 -7.41
N ALA A 171 -4.57 4.15 -6.74
CA ALA A 171 -3.22 4.69 -6.87
C ALA A 171 -2.73 4.63 -8.33
N LYS A 172 -2.89 3.48 -9.00
CA LYS A 172 -2.54 3.31 -10.40
C LYS A 172 -3.29 4.28 -11.32
N ASN A 173 -4.61 4.47 -11.10
CA ASN A 173 -5.42 5.39 -11.88
C ASN A 173 -5.03 6.86 -11.65
N CYS A 174 -4.45 7.19 -10.49
CA CYS A 174 -3.84 8.49 -10.19
C CYS A 174 -2.39 8.60 -10.67
N GLY A 175 -1.88 7.65 -11.46
CA GLY A 175 -0.53 7.67 -12.04
C GLY A 175 0.58 7.28 -11.06
N MET A 176 0.27 6.59 -9.96
CA MET A 176 1.24 6.22 -8.93
C MET A 176 1.47 4.72 -8.84
N GLN A 177 2.72 4.31 -8.63
CA GLN A 177 3.07 2.96 -8.17
C GLN A 177 2.91 2.89 -6.65
N THR A 178 2.35 1.78 -6.15
CA THR A 178 2.21 1.57 -4.70
C THR A 178 3.42 0.84 -4.15
N ILE A 179 4.05 1.44 -3.15
CA ILE A 179 5.30 1.00 -2.54
C ILE A 179 5.06 0.56 -1.09
N GLN A 180 5.66 -0.55 -0.74
CA GLN A 180 5.80 -1.06 0.63
C GLN A 180 7.29 -1.12 1.02
N TRP A 181 7.68 -2.06 1.86
CA TRP A 181 9.04 -2.33 2.30
C TRP A 181 9.23 -3.81 2.62
N ASP A 182 10.41 -4.33 2.43
CA ASP A 182 10.79 -5.67 2.88
C ASP A 182 11.66 -5.64 4.14
N VAL A 183 12.24 -4.48 4.48
CA VAL A 183 12.99 -4.28 5.72
C VAL A 183 12.36 -3.14 6.54
N ASP A 184 11.73 -3.50 7.65
CA ASP A 184 11.18 -2.56 8.62
C ASP A 184 12.20 -2.32 9.75
N SER A 185 12.65 -1.08 9.94
CA SER A 185 13.55 -0.71 11.04
C SER A 185 12.91 -0.91 12.41
N LEU A 186 11.58 -0.90 12.48
CA LEU A 186 10.76 -0.85 13.69
C LEU A 186 11.06 0.36 14.58
N ASP A 187 11.58 1.44 14.03
CA ASP A 187 11.95 2.67 14.74
C ASP A 187 10.78 3.28 15.52
N TRP A 188 9.55 3.10 15.02
CA TRP A 188 8.31 3.53 15.67
C TRP A 188 7.99 2.79 17.00
N LYS A 189 8.75 1.72 17.33
CA LYS A 189 8.66 0.97 18.60
C LYS A 189 9.72 1.39 19.60
N ASP A 190 10.44 2.48 19.36
CA ASP A 190 11.54 2.97 20.18
C ASP A 190 12.60 1.91 20.55
N PRO A 191 13.10 1.10 19.57
CA PRO A 191 14.20 0.18 19.81
C PRO A 191 15.47 0.96 20.19
N THR A 192 16.46 0.28 20.81
CA THR A 192 17.77 0.90 20.98
C THR A 192 18.46 1.11 19.63
N VAL A 193 19.45 2.01 19.60
CA VAL A 193 20.27 2.27 18.40
C VAL A 193 20.88 0.96 17.87
N GLU A 194 21.44 0.13 18.76
CA GLU A 194 22.08 -1.14 18.41
C GLU A 194 21.07 -2.13 17.80
N GLN A 195 19.88 -2.23 18.38
CA GLN A 195 18.81 -3.09 17.86
C GLN A 195 18.37 -2.67 16.48
N MET A 196 18.24 -1.36 16.23
CA MET A 196 17.84 -0.83 14.92
C MET A 196 18.96 -1.07 13.89
N VAL A 197 20.22 -0.81 14.24
CA VAL A 197 21.37 -1.05 13.37
C VAL A 197 21.44 -2.53 12.99
N GLU A 198 21.41 -3.43 13.97
CA GLU A 198 21.46 -4.88 13.72
C GLU A 198 20.28 -5.32 12.83
N ARG A 199 19.08 -4.87 13.18
CA ARG A 199 17.87 -5.24 12.41
C ARG A 199 17.96 -4.84 10.96
N VAL A 200 18.36 -3.63 10.65
CA VAL A 200 18.42 -3.16 9.26
C VAL A 200 19.56 -3.86 8.51
N THR A 201 20.77 -3.85 9.07
CA THR A 201 21.96 -4.35 8.36
C THR A 201 21.97 -5.87 8.16
N SER A 202 21.30 -6.63 9.03
CA SER A 202 21.21 -8.09 8.89
C SER A 202 20.11 -8.58 7.94
N HIS A 203 19.12 -7.72 7.59
CA HIS A 203 18.00 -8.12 6.74
C HIS A 203 18.08 -7.55 5.31
N VAL A 204 18.89 -6.52 5.09
CA VAL A 204 19.04 -5.91 3.77
C VAL A 204 19.66 -6.89 2.78
N GLN A 205 19.09 -6.94 1.59
CA GLN A 205 19.58 -7.67 0.43
C GLN A 205 19.47 -6.79 -0.83
N ASN A 206 20.04 -7.24 -1.95
CA ASN A 206 19.94 -6.51 -3.21
C ASN A 206 18.47 -6.24 -3.56
N GLY A 207 18.15 -4.99 -3.84
CA GLY A 207 16.80 -4.55 -4.18
C GLY A 207 15.86 -4.29 -3.01
N SER A 208 16.34 -4.34 -1.76
CA SER A 208 15.54 -4.05 -0.57
C SER A 208 15.07 -2.60 -0.53
N ILE A 209 13.87 -2.40 0.01
CA ILE A 209 13.29 -1.10 0.39
C ILE A 209 13.19 -1.09 1.92
N VAL A 210 13.91 -0.15 2.55
CA VAL A 210 13.98 -0.02 4.01
C VAL A 210 13.03 1.09 4.47
N LEU A 211 12.21 0.80 5.50
CA LEU A 211 11.33 1.76 6.14
C LEU A 211 11.93 2.36 7.40
N PHE A 212 11.84 3.69 7.50
CA PHE A 212 12.03 4.51 8.69
C PHE A 212 10.90 5.53 8.81
N HIS A 213 10.87 6.28 9.93
CA HIS A 213 9.95 7.39 10.16
C HIS A 213 10.70 8.66 10.58
N ASN A 214 10.21 9.82 10.13
CA ASN A 214 10.88 11.09 10.37
C ASN A 214 10.86 11.54 11.82
N GLY A 215 9.83 11.16 12.59
CA GLY A 215 9.65 11.55 13.99
C GLY A 215 10.05 10.49 15.01
N ALA A 216 10.72 9.40 14.61
CA ALA A 216 11.16 8.35 15.52
C ALA A 216 12.44 8.77 16.29
N THR A 217 12.41 8.67 17.61
CA THR A 217 13.39 9.23 18.54
C THR A 217 14.83 8.80 18.24
N ASN A 218 15.04 7.50 18.00
CA ASN A 218 16.38 6.92 17.87
C ASN A 218 16.88 6.82 16.42
N THR A 219 16.04 7.13 15.43
CA THR A 219 16.42 7.06 14.00
C THR A 219 17.60 7.96 13.66
N PRO A 220 17.65 9.24 14.10
CA PRO A 220 18.80 10.08 13.79
C PRO A 220 20.13 9.58 14.41
N ALA A 221 20.05 8.91 15.55
CA ALA A 221 21.23 8.34 16.20
C ALA A 221 21.72 7.04 15.58
N ALA A 222 20.80 6.21 15.06
CA ALA A 222 21.11 4.92 14.41
C ALA A 222 21.56 5.08 12.95
N LEU A 223 20.98 6.06 12.24
CA LEU A 223 21.14 6.23 10.81
C LEU A 223 22.61 6.34 10.34
N PRO A 224 23.51 7.11 11.02
CA PRO A 224 24.91 7.17 10.61
C PRO A 224 25.58 5.80 10.54
N THR A 225 25.42 4.99 11.57
CA THR A 225 26.02 3.63 11.63
C THR A 225 25.39 2.70 10.60
N ILE A 226 24.08 2.81 10.35
CA ILE A 226 23.39 2.03 9.32
C ILE A 226 23.95 2.37 7.93
N LEU A 227 24.02 3.65 7.59
CA LEU A 227 24.51 4.10 6.29
C LEU A 227 25.97 3.69 6.07
N GLU A 228 26.83 3.89 7.08
CA GLU A 228 28.25 3.51 7.03
C GLU A 228 28.42 2.01 6.78
N ARG A 229 27.71 1.15 7.52
CA ARG A 229 27.78 -0.31 7.32
C ARG A 229 27.31 -0.74 5.94
N LEU A 230 26.15 -0.24 5.50
CA LEU A 230 25.61 -0.59 4.19
C LEU A 230 26.52 -0.14 3.04
N GLN A 231 27.09 1.08 3.12
CA GLN A 231 28.06 1.55 2.14
C GLN A 231 29.36 0.75 2.17
N SER A 232 29.84 0.38 3.37
CA SER A 232 31.03 -0.48 3.53
C SER A 232 30.81 -1.88 2.96
N ASP A 233 29.58 -2.39 3.03
CA ASP A 233 29.18 -3.65 2.41
C ASP A 233 29.00 -3.52 0.88
N GLY A 234 29.20 -2.31 0.33
CA GLY A 234 29.16 -2.02 -1.09
C GLY A 234 27.77 -1.72 -1.64
N TYR A 235 26.76 -1.43 -0.80
CA TYR A 235 25.43 -1.03 -1.26
C TYR A 235 25.43 0.42 -1.72
N ALA A 236 24.89 0.66 -2.93
CA ALA A 236 24.43 1.97 -3.36
C ALA A 236 23.03 2.20 -2.76
N ILE A 237 22.86 3.30 -2.01
CA ILE A 237 21.57 3.70 -1.41
C ILE A 237 20.98 4.81 -2.27
N VAL A 238 19.83 4.57 -2.88
CA VAL A 238 19.21 5.45 -3.88
C VAL A 238 17.76 5.78 -3.52
N PRO A 239 17.14 6.82 -4.11
CA PRO A 239 15.70 7.02 -4.07
C PRO A 239 14.95 5.82 -4.66
N ILE A 240 13.71 5.60 -4.20
CA ILE A 240 12.91 4.46 -4.67
C ILE A 240 12.68 4.51 -6.18
N SER A 241 12.45 5.70 -6.77
CA SER A 241 12.26 5.83 -8.22
C SER A 241 13.45 5.40 -9.07
N GLU A 242 14.68 5.36 -8.48
CA GLU A 242 15.89 4.85 -9.12
C GLU A 242 16.09 3.34 -8.91
N LEU A 243 15.36 2.74 -7.98
CA LEU A 243 15.39 1.30 -7.71
C LEU A 243 14.30 0.55 -8.47
N VAL A 244 13.06 1.07 -8.46
CA VAL A 244 11.90 0.39 -9.03
C VAL A 244 11.87 0.49 -10.56
N LEU A 245 11.36 -0.56 -11.20
CA LEU A 245 11.15 -0.58 -12.64
C LEU A 245 9.86 0.20 -12.97
N LYS A 246 9.93 1.02 -14.00
CA LYS A 246 8.77 1.80 -14.48
C LYS A 246 7.86 0.97 -15.37
N ASP A 247 8.47 0.14 -16.24
CA ASP A 247 7.79 -0.64 -17.28
C ASP A 247 8.39 -2.04 -17.36
N ASN A 248 7.71 -2.94 -18.09
CA ASN A 248 8.18 -4.29 -18.42
C ASN A 248 8.58 -5.12 -17.17
N TYR A 249 7.68 -5.18 -16.19
CA TYR A 249 7.86 -5.98 -15.00
C TYR A 249 6.60 -6.74 -14.60
N THR A 250 6.79 -7.76 -13.76
CA THR A 250 5.75 -8.42 -12.97
C THR A 250 6.04 -8.25 -11.49
N ILE A 251 5.03 -8.42 -10.65
CA ILE A 251 5.19 -8.47 -9.19
C ILE A 251 4.75 -9.87 -8.75
N ASP A 252 5.63 -10.57 -8.05
CA ASP A 252 5.32 -11.88 -7.50
C ASP A 252 4.44 -11.81 -6.23
N ASN A 253 4.09 -12.95 -5.67
CA ASN A 253 3.24 -13.03 -4.49
C ASN A 253 3.89 -12.51 -3.20
N THR A 254 5.20 -12.27 -3.22
CA THR A 254 5.95 -11.63 -2.11
C THR A 254 6.06 -10.12 -2.26
N GLY A 255 5.62 -9.57 -3.40
CA GLY A 255 5.76 -8.15 -3.72
C GLY A 255 7.10 -7.81 -4.36
N LYS A 256 7.87 -8.79 -4.77
CA LYS A 256 9.12 -8.56 -5.49
C LYS A 256 8.85 -8.20 -6.94
N GLN A 257 9.30 -7.02 -7.36
CA GLN A 257 9.22 -6.55 -8.74
C GLN A 257 10.32 -7.23 -9.58
N ILE A 258 9.95 -7.86 -10.68
CA ILE A 258 10.83 -8.67 -11.53
C ILE A 258 10.71 -8.19 -12.98
N ALA A 259 11.82 -7.86 -13.61
CA ALA A 259 11.85 -7.46 -15.01
C ALA A 259 11.33 -8.61 -15.91
N THR A 260 10.41 -8.30 -16.80
CA THR A 260 10.02 -9.24 -17.85
C THR A 260 11.02 -9.13 -19.00
N GLN A 261 11.60 -10.27 -19.41
CA GLN A 261 12.46 -10.29 -20.59
C GLN A 261 11.61 -9.90 -21.81
N THR A 262 11.99 -8.84 -22.48
CA THR A 262 11.45 -8.55 -23.81
C THR A 262 12.03 -9.59 -24.75
N THR A 263 11.22 -10.60 -25.11
CA THR A 263 11.61 -11.54 -26.17
C THR A 263 11.65 -10.73 -27.47
N SER A 264 12.85 -10.32 -27.87
CA SER A 264 13.08 -9.77 -29.20
C SER A 264 12.78 -10.89 -30.20
N GLN A 265 11.68 -10.77 -30.91
CA GLN A 265 11.39 -11.57 -32.11
C GLN A 265 12.15 -10.99 -33.31
#